data_f1ae41f9fb78df5d42fd745464100718
#
_entry.id   f1ae41f9fb78df5d42fd745464100718
#
_cell.length_a   1.000
_cell.length_b   1.000
_cell.length_c   1.000
_cell.angle_alpha   90.00
_cell.angle_beta   90.00
_cell.angle_gamma   90.00
#
_symmetry.space_group_name_H-M   'P 1'
#
loop_
_entity.id
_entity.type
_entity.pdbx_description
1 polymer ?
#
loop_
_entity_poly.entity_id
_entity_poly.type
_entity_poly.pdbx_seq_one_letter_code
_entity_poly.pdbx_strand_id
1 'polypeptide(L)'
;MNSRELVKAALTGKEAGRVPTGPLAVHYCARFVGATLRQYTLNPVVLAQSVVSYYRRFLPDAVWVSADTWVNAQAMGAEVGFGDENQPAGGTGQPCVRTLADLDRIPPPDPQVQGRWPLMLEALRRIRKELGDEVFIVACFDQYPFSLASELMGLNQIMLAVVEEPDFVKRVMDRCLEYGAAYALALAQAGADMLSGGDSPAGLLGPRLYRAIAQPFEKRLIETIKAETELPVSLHICGDATLILADMVDTGADVLEIDYPVPIDEAFKICDGEVALWGNLDPLGVLAQGTPTTVYQKTMELLECVHRSGGKKFVLSSGCTLAVETPEENLDAFFAAARDFGKSFGR
;
A
#
# COMPACT_ATOMS: atom_id res chain seq x y z
N MET A 1 -2.06 16.93 19.81
CA MET A 1 -2.40 15.83 18.91
C MET A 1 -1.09 15.18 18.50
N ASN A 2 -0.89 13.88 18.79
CA ASN A 2 0.27 13.14 18.30
C ASN A 2 0.08 12.74 16.82
N SER A 3 1.11 12.15 16.19
CA SER A 3 1.06 11.79 14.77
C SER A 3 -0.05 10.79 14.44
N ARG A 4 -0.30 9.80 15.31
CA ARG A 4 -1.39 8.84 15.15
C ARG A 4 -2.77 9.50 15.12
N GLU A 5 -3.02 10.42 16.06
CA GLU A 5 -4.27 11.18 16.12
C GLU A 5 -4.42 12.12 14.93
N LEU A 6 -3.33 12.73 14.48
CA LEU A 6 -3.28 13.62 13.34
C LEU A 6 -3.72 12.91 12.05
N VAL A 7 -3.16 11.71 11.79
CA VAL A 7 -3.56 10.91 10.62
C VAL A 7 -5.03 10.51 10.73
N LYS A 8 -5.50 10.00 11.87
CA LYS A 8 -6.91 9.65 12.08
C LYS A 8 -7.86 10.83 11.84
N ALA A 9 -7.47 12.03 12.28
CA ALA A 9 -8.25 13.24 12.03
C ALA A 9 -8.30 13.55 10.52
N ALA A 10 -7.17 13.49 9.82
CA ALA A 10 -7.12 13.72 8.38
C ALA A 10 -7.95 12.70 7.59
N LEU A 11 -7.90 11.40 7.93
CA LEU A 11 -8.69 10.38 7.25
C LEU A 11 -10.21 10.60 7.40
N THR A 12 -10.65 11.22 8.50
CA THR A 12 -12.07 11.50 8.76
C THR A 12 -12.50 12.93 8.39
N GLY A 13 -11.59 13.73 7.82
CA GLY A 13 -11.86 15.13 7.43
C GLY A 13 -12.03 16.10 8.62
N LYS A 14 -11.62 15.67 9.83
CA LYS A 14 -11.57 16.54 11.00
C LYS A 14 -10.39 17.51 10.90
N GLU A 15 -10.51 18.65 11.56
CA GLU A 15 -9.43 19.63 11.58
C GLU A 15 -8.18 19.04 12.26
N ALA A 16 -7.07 19.03 11.52
CA ALA A 16 -5.84 18.37 11.91
C ALA A 16 -4.70 19.36 12.22
N GLY A 17 -4.90 20.65 11.97
CA GLY A 17 -3.90 21.71 12.19
C GLY A 17 -2.75 21.73 11.16
N ARG A 18 -2.46 20.62 10.50
CA ARG A 18 -1.53 20.51 9.37
C ARG A 18 -1.82 19.23 8.58
N VAL A 19 -1.29 19.15 7.36
CA VAL A 19 -1.36 17.93 6.56
C VAL A 19 -0.38 16.89 7.14
N PRO A 20 -0.83 15.67 7.47
CA PRO A 20 0.05 14.60 7.89
C PRO A 20 0.89 14.05 6.73
N THR A 21 2.03 13.44 7.07
CA THR A 21 2.98 12.85 6.12
C THR A 21 3.12 11.35 6.33
N GLY A 22 3.11 10.59 5.24
CA GLY A 22 3.25 9.12 5.30
C GLY A 22 3.75 8.52 3.99
N PRO A 23 4.98 8.85 3.53
CA PRO A 23 5.51 8.27 2.28
C PRO A 23 5.69 6.76 2.40
N LEU A 24 5.51 6.04 1.28
CA LEU A 24 5.57 4.58 1.22
C LEU A 24 7.03 4.09 1.30
N ALA A 25 7.65 4.22 2.47
CA ALA A 25 9.03 3.85 2.72
C ALA A 25 9.13 2.37 3.13
N VAL A 26 8.99 1.46 2.19
CA VAL A 26 9.08 0.01 2.40
C VAL A 26 10.55 -0.43 2.40
N HIS A 27 11.07 -0.86 1.25
CA HIS A 27 12.46 -1.32 1.13
C HIS A 27 13.50 -0.22 1.39
N TYR A 28 13.13 1.04 1.18
CA TYR A 28 13.95 2.19 1.51
C TYR A 28 14.42 2.18 2.98
N CYS A 29 13.64 1.60 3.87
CA CYS A 29 13.97 1.51 5.30
C CYS A 29 15.21 0.66 5.59
N ALA A 30 15.53 -0.34 4.75
CA ALA A 30 16.63 -1.28 4.97
C ALA A 30 17.99 -0.57 5.11
N ARG A 31 18.18 0.57 4.41
CA ARG A 31 19.43 1.35 4.42
C ARG A 31 19.79 1.89 5.80
N PHE A 32 18.81 2.20 6.65
CA PHE A 32 19.05 2.80 7.97
C PHE A 32 19.65 1.84 8.99
N VAL A 33 19.73 0.57 8.67
CA VAL A 33 20.41 -0.45 9.49
C VAL A 33 21.49 -1.18 8.72
N GLY A 34 21.80 -0.74 7.48
CA GLY A 34 22.79 -1.37 6.61
C GLY A 34 22.42 -2.78 6.18
N ALA A 35 21.12 -3.10 6.12
CA ALA A 35 20.64 -4.41 5.74
C ALA A 35 20.49 -4.55 4.22
N THR A 36 20.73 -5.77 3.70
CA THR A 36 20.36 -6.13 2.33
C THR A 36 18.84 -6.27 2.24
N LEU A 37 18.27 -6.19 1.01
CA LEU A 37 16.84 -6.40 0.81
C LEU A 37 16.41 -7.80 1.23
N ARG A 38 17.27 -8.81 1.01
CA ARG A 38 17.05 -10.17 1.49
C ARG A 38 16.93 -10.24 3.02
N GLN A 39 17.82 -9.57 3.74
CA GLN A 39 17.76 -9.52 5.21
C GLN A 39 16.51 -8.80 5.71
N TYR A 40 16.15 -7.67 5.09
CA TYR A 40 14.92 -6.93 5.37
C TYR A 40 13.69 -7.81 5.22
N THR A 41 13.62 -8.55 4.11
CA THR A 41 12.47 -9.34 3.71
C THR A 41 12.29 -10.65 4.51
N LEU A 42 13.40 -11.25 4.99
CA LEU A 42 13.38 -12.58 5.61
C LEU A 42 13.64 -12.57 7.12
N ASN A 43 13.83 -11.39 7.74
CA ASN A 43 14.12 -11.31 9.17
C ASN A 43 13.22 -10.26 9.86
N PRO A 44 12.30 -10.68 10.75
CA PRO A 44 11.36 -9.77 11.40
C PRO A 44 12.01 -8.73 12.30
N VAL A 45 13.19 -9.06 12.86
CA VAL A 45 13.95 -8.12 13.70
C VAL A 45 14.57 -7.02 12.83
N VAL A 46 15.19 -7.41 11.70
CA VAL A 46 15.78 -6.46 10.75
C VAL A 46 14.71 -5.55 10.15
N LEU A 47 13.58 -6.11 9.70
CA LEU A 47 12.47 -5.32 9.18
C LEU A 47 11.99 -4.31 10.22
N ALA A 48 11.73 -4.74 11.45
CA ALA A 48 11.26 -3.87 12.50
C ALA A 48 12.27 -2.76 12.83
N GLN A 49 13.56 -3.10 12.98
CA GLN A 49 14.63 -2.12 13.22
C GLN A 49 14.77 -1.12 12.08
N SER A 50 14.62 -1.56 10.83
CA SER A 50 14.67 -0.71 9.64
C SER A 50 13.57 0.36 9.67
N VAL A 51 12.31 -0.05 9.90
CA VAL A 51 11.17 0.87 9.98
C VAL A 51 11.30 1.83 11.15
N VAL A 52 11.72 1.34 12.33
CA VAL A 52 11.94 2.18 13.52
C VAL A 52 13.06 3.19 13.28
N SER A 53 14.16 2.78 12.63
CA SER A 53 15.29 3.67 12.33
C SER A 53 14.90 4.74 11.31
N TYR A 54 14.15 4.39 10.28
CA TYR A 54 13.56 5.34 9.35
C TYR A 54 12.65 6.35 10.07
N TYR A 55 11.75 5.87 10.93
CA TYR A 55 10.89 6.75 11.73
C TYR A 55 11.71 7.73 12.57
N ARG A 56 12.72 7.26 13.28
CA ARG A 56 13.60 8.11 14.11
C ARG A 56 14.38 9.14 13.33
N ARG A 57 14.72 8.84 12.08
CA ARG A 57 15.45 9.76 11.19
C ARG A 57 14.58 10.90 10.66
N PHE A 58 13.36 10.61 10.24
CA PHE A 58 12.52 11.58 9.52
C PHE A 58 11.28 12.03 10.28
N LEU A 59 10.84 11.30 11.28
CA LEU A 59 9.63 11.53 12.08
C LEU A 59 8.37 11.74 11.20
N PRO A 60 8.06 10.83 10.25
CA PRO A 60 6.80 10.88 9.52
C PRO A 60 5.62 10.66 10.48
N ASP A 61 4.42 11.07 10.07
CA ASP A 61 3.21 10.83 10.86
C ASP A 61 2.69 9.41 10.73
N ALA A 62 3.01 8.75 9.61
CA ALA A 62 2.72 7.34 9.41
C ALA A 62 3.94 6.57 8.91
N VAL A 63 4.05 5.32 9.33
CA VAL A 63 5.04 4.35 8.85
C VAL A 63 4.35 3.16 8.19
N TRP A 64 5.01 2.58 7.19
CA TRP A 64 4.53 1.43 6.45
C TRP A 64 5.22 0.15 6.90
N VAL A 65 4.44 -0.91 7.05
CA VAL A 65 4.95 -2.25 7.38
C VAL A 65 4.57 -3.20 6.27
N SER A 66 5.54 -3.49 5.42
CA SER A 66 5.46 -4.44 4.31
C SER A 66 6.84 -5.04 4.07
N ALA A 67 6.89 -6.32 3.70
CA ALA A 67 8.13 -6.94 3.24
C ALA A 67 8.31 -6.75 1.72
N ASP A 68 7.28 -7.02 0.97
CA ASP A 68 7.18 -6.94 -0.50
C ASP A 68 5.76 -7.34 -0.94
N THR A 69 5.54 -7.51 -2.23
CA THR A 69 4.22 -7.84 -2.82
C THR A 69 3.99 -9.34 -3.03
N TRP A 70 4.90 -10.24 -2.62
CA TRP A 70 4.82 -11.69 -2.82
C TRP A 70 4.51 -12.50 -1.54
N VAL A 71 4.15 -11.82 -0.46
CA VAL A 71 3.93 -12.46 0.85
C VAL A 71 2.73 -13.42 0.80
N ASN A 72 1.62 -12.97 0.21
CA ASN A 72 0.40 -13.78 0.07
C ASN A 72 0.59 -14.91 -0.97
N ALA A 73 1.18 -14.61 -2.12
CA ALA A 73 1.43 -15.63 -3.14
C ALA A 73 2.32 -16.76 -2.59
N GLN A 74 3.36 -16.40 -1.82
CA GLN A 74 4.19 -17.39 -1.15
C GLN A 74 3.42 -18.24 -0.12
N ALA A 75 2.52 -17.63 0.65
CA ALA A 75 1.65 -18.36 1.59
C ALA A 75 0.73 -19.35 0.87
N MET A 76 0.35 -19.03 -0.38
CA MET A 76 -0.43 -19.92 -1.27
C MET A 76 0.42 -20.95 -2.03
N GLY A 77 1.75 -20.94 -1.86
CA GLY A 77 2.66 -21.93 -2.43
C GLY A 77 3.44 -21.47 -3.66
N ALA A 78 3.36 -20.19 -4.04
CA ALA A 78 4.18 -19.66 -5.12
C ALA A 78 5.67 -19.63 -4.74
N GLU A 79 6.53 -19.96 -5.69
CA GLU A 79 7.98 -19.82 -5.52
C GLU A 79 8.36 -18.34 -5.58
N VAL A 80 9.17 -17.90 -4.61
CA VAL A 80 9.67 -16.53 -4.52
C VAL A 80 11.18 -16.53 -4.45
N GLY A 81 11.81 -15.77 -5.34
CA GLY A 81 13.25 -15.53 -5.35
C GLY A 81 13.61 -14.33 -4.47
N PHE A 82 14.70 -14.44 -3.73
CA PHE A 82 15.20 -13.40 -2.83
C PHE A 82 16.64 -13.02 -3.20
N GLY A 83 16.83 -11.79 -3.62
CA GLY A 83 18.14 -11.18 -3.90
C GLY A 83 18.58 -10.23 -2.77
N ASP A 84 19.88 -9.97 -2.70
CA ASP A 84 20.42 -9.01 -1.71
C ASP A 84 20.13 -7.55 -2.11
N GLU A 85 20.15 -7.25 -3.41
CA GLU A 85 19.97 -5.90 -3.96
C GLU A 85 18.63 -5.69 -4.67
N ASN A 86 17.93 -6.78 -4.99
CA ASN A 86 16.66 -6.73 -5.71
C ASN A 86 15.49 -7.09 -4.79
N GLN A 87 14.34 -6.47 -5.05
CA GLN A 87 13.10 -6.85 -4.41
C GLN A 87 12.75 -8.31 -4.72
N PRO A 88 12.07 -9.01 -3.81
CA PRO A 88 11.55 -10.33 -4.10
C PRO A 88 10.66 -10.32 -5.34
N ALA A 89 10.78 -11.38 -6.12
CA ALA A 89 10.01 -11.57 -7.35
C ALA A 89 9.56 -13.02 -7.46
N GLY A 90 8.54 -13.27 -8.24
CA GLY A 90 8.15 -14.63 -8.59
C GLY A 90 9.30 -15.44 -9.14
N GLY A 91 9.36 -16.71 -8.79
CA GLY A 91 10.36 -17.62 -9.31
C GLY A 91 10.28 -17.73 -10.84
N THR A 92 11.36 -18.19 -11.47
CA THR A 92 11.40 -18.44 -12.92
C THR A 92 10.61 -19.68 -13.35
N GLY A 93 9.90 -20.29 -12.42
CA GLY A 93 9.09 -21.48 -12.60
C GLY A 93 7.77 -21.24 -13.35
N GLN A 94 7.04 -22.33 -13.52
CA GLN A 94 5.68 -22.24 -14.08
C GLN A 94 4.72 -21.63 -13.06
N PRO A 95 3.66 -20.94 -13.52
CA PRO A 95 2.58 -20.48 -12.64
C PRO A 95 2.06 -21.62 -11.75
N CYS A 96 1.81 -21.33 -10.47
CA CYS A 96 1.40 -22.37 -9.53
C CYS A 96 -0.08 -22.76 -9.68
N VAL A 97 -0.90 -21.94 -10.33
CA VAL A 97 -2.32 -22.19 -10.61
C VAL A 97 -2.58 -22.10 -12.12
N ARG A 98 -2.88 -23.24 -12.74
CA ARG A 98 -3.23 -23.36 -14.17
C ARG A 98 -4.56 -24.08 -14.38
N THR A 99 -5.00 -24.82 -13.37
CA THR A 99 -6.22 -25.62 -13.40
C THR A 99 -6.96 -25.55 -12.06
N LEU A 100 -8.22 -25.93 -12.04
CA LEU A 100 -8.97 -26.06 -10.78
C LEU A 100 -8.32 -27.08 -9.83
N ALA A 101 -7.71 -28.15 -10.35
CA ALA A 101 -7.01 -29.12 -9.52
C ALA A 101 -5.77 -28.52 -8.82
N ASP A 102 -5.11 -27.53 -9.41
CA ASP A 102 -4.02 -26.80 -8.74
C ASP A 102 -4.58 -25.94 -7.62
N LEU A 103 -5.70 -25.26 -7.86
CA LEU A 103 -6.38 -24.42 -6.88
C LEU A 103 -6.86 -25.24 -5.67
N ASP A 104 -7.38 -26.45 -5.90
CA ASP A 104 -7.87 -27.34 -4.84
C ASP A 104 -6.73 -27.86 -3.93
N ARG A 105 -5.47 -27.80 -4.37
CA ARG A 105 -4.30 -28.16 -3.54
C ARG A 105 -3.85 -27.04 -2.59
N ILE A 106 -4.28 -25.80 -2.82
CA ILE A 106 -3.97 -24.70 -1.91
C ILE A 106 -4.74 -24.91 -0.61
N PRO A 107 -4.07 -25.05 0.55
CA PRO A 107 -4.75 -25.30 1.83
C PRO A 107 -5.61 -24.09 2.26
N PRO A 108 -6.49 -24.23 3.25
CA PRO A 108 -7.10 -23.09 3.90
C PRO A 108 -6.06 -22.12 4.49
N PRO A 109 -6.33 -20.80 4.56
CA PRO A 109 -5.38 -19.84 5.11
C PRO A 109 -5.17 -20.03 6.62
N ASP A 110 -3.91 -20.07 7.03
CA ASP A 110 -3.49 -20.06 8.44
C ASP A 110 -2.33 -19.08 8.65
N PRO A 111 -2.62 -17.88 9.17
CA PRO A 111 -1.60 -16.85 9.39
C PRO A 111 -0.50 -17.19 10.38
N GLN A 112 -0.64 -18.28 11.14
CA GLN A 112 0.36 -18.68 12.14
C GLN A 112 1.50 -19.53 11.54
N VAL A 113 1.31 -20.13 10.35
CA VAL A 113 2.27 -21.10 9.81
C VAL A 113 2.62 -20.90 8.34
N GLN A 114 1.79 -20.18 7.54
CA GLN A 114 1.99 -20.14 6.10
C GLN A 114 2.97 -19.04 5.67
N GLY A 115 3.90 -19.42 4.79
CA GLY A 115 4.84 -18.51 4.14
C GLY A 115 5.58 -17.60 5.12
N ARG A 116 5.61 -16.31 4.82
CA ARG A 116 6.22 -15.27 5.67
C ARG A 116 5.20 -14.52 6.54
N TRP A 117 3.95 -14.94 6.60
CA TRP A 117 2.95 -14.30 7.47
C TRP A 117 3.39 -14.24 8.94
N PRO A 118 3.89 -15.34 9.57
CA PRO A 118 4.36 -15.26 10.96
C PRO A 118 5.48 -14.23 11.16
N LEU A 119 6.38 -14.10 10.18
CA LEU A 119 7.46 -13.11 10.18
C LEU A 119 6.88 -11.68 10.19
N MET A 120 5.92 -11.41 9.30
CA MET A 120 5.30 -10.09 9.19
C MET A 120 4.54 -9.70 10.46
N LEU A 121 3.79 -10.64 11.04
CA LEU A 121 3.08 -10.43 12.29
C LEU A 121 4.04 -10.13 13.45
N GLU A 122 5.17 -10.83 13.51
CA GLU A 122 6.21 -10.57 14.50
C GLU A 122 6.85 -9.19 14.30
N ALA A 123 7.21 -8.83 13.08
CA ALA A 123 7.77 -7.53 12.76
C ALA A 123 6.82 -6.39 13.17
N LEU A 124 5.55 -6.50 12.82
CA LEU A 124 4.53 -5.50 13.17
C LEU A 124 4.38 -5.35 14.70
N ARG A 125 4.30 -6.46 15.46
CA ARG A 125 4.24 -6.42 16.93
C ARG A 125 5.47 -5.74 17.53
N ARG A 126 6.66 -5.97 16.98
CA ARG A 126 7.91 -5.31 17.41
C ARG A 126 7.89 -3.81 17.14
N ILE A 127 7.44 -3.40 15.95
CA ILE A 127 7.29 -1.99 15.58
C ILE A 127 6.29 -1.30 16.53
N ARG A 128 5.10 -1.88 16.72
CA ARG A 128 4.10 -1.34 17.64
C ARG A 128 4.63 -1.23 19.09
N LYS A 129 5.34 -2.24 19.57
CA LYS A 129 5.95 -2.21 20.90
C LYS A 129 6.99 -1.08 21.05
N GLU A 130 7.78 -0.84 20.01
CA GLU A 130 8.87 0.14 20.05
C GLU A 130 8.36 1.58 19.84
N LEU A 131 7.40 1.79 18.97
CA LEU A 131 6.86 3.10 18.62
C LEU A 131 5.62 3.50 19.46
N GLY A 132 5.02 2.55 20.18
CA GLY A 132 3.85 2.82 21.01
C GLY A 132 2.68 3.39 20.20
N ASP A 133 1.97 4.35 20.76
CA ASP A 133 0.80 5.00 20.18
C ASP A 133 1.09 6.38 19.55
N GLU A 134 2.37 6.73 19.40
CA GLU A 134 2.79 8.05 18.93
C GLU A 134 2.66 8.21 17.41
N VAL A 135 2.83 7.13 16.63
CA VAL A 135 2.84 7.13 15.17
C VAL A 135 1.74 6.22 14.62
N PHE A 136 1.20 6.58 13.46
CA PHE A 136 0.21 5.78 12.74
C PHE A 136 0.91 4.67 11.97
N ILE A 137 0.50 3.42 12.18
CA ILE A 137 1.10 2.26 11.52
C ILE A 137 0.16 1.71 10.45
N VAL A 138 0.60 1.81 9.20
CA VAL A 138 -0.05 1.16 8.05
C VAL A 138 0.55 -0.22 7.87
N ALA A 139 -0.25 -1.27 7.96
CA ALA A 139 0.19 -2.63 7.66
C ALA A 139 -0.38 -3.08 6.31
N CYS A 140 0.53 -3.48 5.42
CA CYS A 140 0.14 -3.92 4.09
C CYS A 140 -0.21 -5.41 4.12
N PHE A 141 -1.46 -5.76 3.78
CA PHE A 141 -1.89 -7.15 3.59
C PHE A 141 -1.55 -7.67 2.19
N ASP A 142 -0.68 -6.95 1.49
CA ASP A 142 -0.09 -7.29 0.22
C ASP A 142 -1.01 -7.00 -0.97
N GLN A 143 -1.74 -7.99 -1.47
CA GLN A 143 -2.45 -7.88 -2.73
C GLN A 143 -3.97 -8.11 -2.58
N TYR A 144 -4.73 -7.33 -3.32
CA TYR A 144 -6.14 -7.63 -3.59
C TYR A 144 -6.29 -8.84 -4.51
N PRO A 145 -7.50 -9.41 -4.62
CA PRO A 145 -7.70 -10.72 -5.26
C PRO A 145 -7.24 -10.80 -6.72
N PHE A 146 -7.36 -9.74 -7.54
CA PHE A 146 -6.94 -9.81 -8.92
C PHE A 146 -5.41 -9.81 -9.06
N SER A 147 -4.72 -8.95 -8.33
CA SER A 147 -3.26 -8.93 -8.28
C SER A 147 -2.70 -10.23 -7.76
N LEU A 148 -3.24 -10.76 -6.66
CA LEU A 148 -2.79 -12.04 -6.11
C LEU A 148 -3.03 -13.19 -7.11
N ALA A 149 -4.19 -13.21 -7.78
CA ALA A 149 -4.46 -14.18 -8.84
C ALA A 149 -3.47 -14.03 -10.01
N SER A 150 -3.05 -12.81 -10.35
CA SER A 150 -2.06 -12.56 -11.40
C SER A 150 -0.67 -13.11 -11.05
N GLU A 151 -0.29 -13.10 -9.78
CA GLU A 151 0.95 -13.71 -9.30
C GLU A 151 0.90 -15.24 -9.35
N LEU A 152 -0.25 -15.83 -9.02
CA LEU A 152 -0.44 -17.29 -9.04
C LEU A 152 -0.54 -17.86 -10.46
N MET A 153 -1.20 -17.16 -11.37
CA MET A 153 -1.47 -17.60 -12.74
C MET A 153 -0.44 -17.10 -13.75
N GLY A 154 0.28 -16.04 -13.41
CA GLY A 154 1.10 -15.26 -14.34
C GLY A 154 0.27 -14.17 -15.05
N LEU A 155 0.82 -12.95 -15.10
CA LEU A 155 0.10 -11.76 -15.61
C LEU A 155 -0.45 -11.96 -17.02
N ASN A 156 0.36 -12.48 -17.95
CA ASN A 156 -0.09 -12.68 -19.33
C ASN A 156 -1.25 -13.68 -19.41
N GLN A 157 -1.20 -14.76 -18.63
CA GLN A 157 -2.22 -15.80 -18.62
C GLN A 157 -3.54 -15.28 -18.04
N ILE A 158 -3.51 -14.56 -16.94
CA ILE A 158 -4.73 -14.03 -16.35
C ILE A 158 -5.39 -13.00 -17.28
N MET A 159 -4.61 -12.13 -17.96
CA MET A 159 -5.14 -11.14 -18.91
C MET A 159 -5.86 -11.78 -20.09
N LEU A 160 -5.46 -12.96 -20.54
CA LEU A 160 -6.18 -13.76 -21.53
C LEU A 160 -7.40 -14.43 -20.90
N ALA A 161 -7.23 -15.07 -19.75
CA ALA A 161 -8.27 -15.82 -19.08
C ALA A 161 -9.46 -14.96 -18.62
N VAL A 162 -9.26 -13.67 -18.35
CA VAL A 162 -10.37 -12.71 -18.05
C VAL A 162 -11.41 -12.66 -19.18
N VAL A 163 -10.99 -12.92 -20.42
CA VAL A 163 -11.84 -12.89 -21.60
C VAL A 163 -12.31 -14.30 -21.98
N GLU A 164 -11.41 -15.27 -21.94
CA GLU A 164 -11.63 -16.64 -22.44
C GLU A 164 -12.28 -17.53 -21.37
N GLU A 165 -11.89 -17.41 -20.11
CA GLU A 165 -12.29 -18.26 -18.99
C GLU A 165 -12.62 -17.44 -17.72
N PRO A 166 -13.51 -16.44 -17.77
CA PRO A 166 -13.77 -15.53 -16.66
C PRO A 166 -14.21 -16.23 -15.36
N ASP A 167 -14.92 -17.35 -15.48
CA ASP A 167 -15.37 -18.10 -14.30
C ASP A 167 -14.23 -18.83 -13.59
N PHE A 168 -13.21 -19.28 -14.33
CA PHE A 168 -11.99 -19.81 -13.73
C PHE A 168 -11.23 -18.71 -12.97
N VAL A 169 -11.04 -17.53 -13.57
CA VAL A 169 -10.42 -16.38 -12.90
C VAL A 169 -11.15 -16.04 -11.60
N LYS A 170 -12.48 -15.95 -11.63
CA LYS A 170 -13.28 -15.68 -10.43
C LYS A 170 -13.09 -16.72 -9.34
N ARG A 171 -12.98 -18.00 -9.70
CA ARG A 171 -12.70 -19.08 -8.73
C ARG A 171 -11.32 -18.93 -8.08
N VAL A 172 -10.30 -18.54 -8.85
CA VAL A 172 -8.98 -18.24 -8.29
C VAL A 172 -9.07 -17.02 -7.37
N MET A 173 -9.75 -15.96 -7.79
CA MET A 173 -9.94 -14.75 -6.98
C MET A 173 -10.73 -15.00 -5.68
N ASP A 174 -11.71 -15.91 -5.68
CA ASP A 174 -12.40 -16.33 -4.44
C ASP A 174 -11.41 -16.89 -3.42
N ARG A 175 -10.47 -17.73 -3.88
CA ARG A 175 -9.42 -18.29 -3.01
C ARG A 175 -8.44 -17.20 -2.54
N CYS A 176 -8.07 -16.28 -3.42
CA CYS A 176 -7.23 -15.13 -3.09
C CYS A 176 -7.88 -14.23 -2.03
N LEU A 177 -9.20 -14.03 -2.12
CA LEU A 177 -9.97 -13.26 -1.15
C LEU A 177 -9.89 -13.87 0.27
N GLU A 178 -10.03 -15.20 0.39
CA GLU A 178 -9.89 -15.88 1.67
C GLU A 178 -8.52 -15.62 2.32
N TYR A 179 -7.45 -15.67 1.52
CA TYR A 179 -6.09 -15.41 1.99
C TYR A 179 -5.88 -13.95 2.36
N GLY A 180 -6.32 -13.01 1.50
CA GLY A 180 -6.24 -11.59 1.78
C GLY A 180 -6.97 -11.20 3.06
N ALA A 181 -8.19 -11.71 3.28
CA ALA A 181 -8.96 -11.46 4.49
C ALA A 181 -8.28 -12.03 5.74
N ALA A 182 -7.83 -13.29 5.71
CA ALA A 182 -7.16 -13.92 6.84
C ALA A 182 -5.90 -13.18 7.26
N TYR A 183 -5.08 -12.76 6.29
CA TYR A 183 -3.86 -12.01 6.56
C TYR A 183 -4.15 -10.60 7.08
N ALA A 184 -5.08 -9.87 6.45
CA ALA A 184 -5.47 -8.54 6.89
C ALA A 184 -5.97 -8.54 8.35
N LEU A 185 -6.82 -9.49 8.73
CA LEU A 185 -7.31 -9.62 10.10
C LEU A 185 -6.20 -9.97 11.10
N ALA A 186 -5.25 -10.81 10.71
CA ALA A 186 -4.09 -11.11 11.53
C ALA A 186 -3.18 -9.89 11.75
N LEU A 187 -2.99 -9.04 10.72
CA LEU A 187 -2.28 -7.76 10.85
C LEU A 187 -3.02 -6.77 11.74
N ALA A 188 -4.35 -6.70 11.66
CA ALA A 188 -5.16 -5.89 12.58
C ALA A 188 -4.90 -6.27 14.04
N GLN A 189 -4.94 -7.57 14.34
CA GLN A 189 -4.66 -8.11 15.67
C GLN A 189 -3.19 -7.90 16.12
N ALA A 190 -2.26 -7.78 15.17
CA ALA A 190 -0.85 -7.56 15.46
C ALA A 190 -0.51 -6.09 15.76
N GLY A 191 -1.46 -5.15 15.57
CA GLY A 191 -1.31 -3.76 16.02
C GLY A 191 -1.25 -2.73 14.89
N ALA A 192 -1.82 -2.99 13.71
CA ALA A 192 -2.03 -2.00 12.66
C ALA A 192 -3.00 -0.88 13.10
N ASP A 193 -2.89 0.30 12.48
CA ASP A 193 -3.88 1.38 12.56
C ASP A 193 -4.71 1.48 11.27
N MET A 194 -4.17 0.98 10.16
CA MET A 194 -4.82 0.89 8.85
C MET A 194 -4.32 -0.36 8.13
N LEU A 195 -5.18 -0.96 7.34
CA LEU A 195 -4.86 -2.09 6.48
C LEU A 195 -4.80 -1.62 5.03
N SER A 196 -3.68 -1.88 4.37
CA SER A 196 -3.44 -1.45 2.99
C SER A 196 -3.23 -2.66 2.07
N GLY A 197 -3.69 -2.54 0.83
CA GLY A 197 -3.43 -3.51 -0.21
C GLY A 197 -3.40 -2.90 -1.60
N GLY A 198 -2.70 -3.56 -2.52
CA GLY A 198 -2.56 -3.15 -3.91
C GLY A 198 -3.35 -4.03 -4.88
N ASP A 199 -3.87 -3.44 -5.96
CA ASP A 199 -4.46 -4.18 -7.10
C ASP A 199 -3.97 -3.63 -8.44
N SER A 200 -2.66 -3.35 -8.55
CA SER A 200 -2.07 -2.66 -9.70
C SER A 200 -2.36 -3.31 -11.07
N PRO A 201 -2.30 -4.65 -11.24
CA PRO A 201 -2.73 -5.30 -12.48
C PRO A 201 -4.18 -5.03 -12.88
N ALA A 202 -5.08 -4.72 -11.93
CA ALA A 202 -6.48 -4.40 -12.23
C ALA A 202 -6.61 -3.09 -13.03
N GLY A 203 -5.69 -2.15 -12.87
CA GLY A 203 -5.61 -0.91 -13.67
C GLY A 203 -5.43 -1.16 -15.17
N LEU A 204 -4.86 -2.32 -15.56
CA LEU A 204 -4.68 -2.70 -16.96
C LEU A 204 -5.97 -3.20 -17.65
N LEU A 205 -7.00 -3.52 -16.88
CA LEU A 205 -8.27 -4.08 -17.41
C LEU A 205 -9.11 -3.04 -18.17
N GLY A 206 -8.92 -1.76 -17.88
CA GLY A 206 -9.80 -0.69 -18.30
C GLY A 206 -11.19 -0.75 -17.63
N PRO A 207 -12.00 0.34 -17.71
CA PRO A 207 -13.18 0.49 -16.84
C PRO A 207 -14.22 -0.63 -16.95
N ARG A 208 -14.44 -1.16 -18.14
CA ARG A 208 -15.46 -2.20 -18.36
C ARG A 208 -15.11 -3.54 -17.70
N LEU A 209 -13.87 -3.99 -17.88
CA LEU A 209 -13.43 -5.27 -17.28
C LEU A 209 -13.12 -5.08 -15.79
N TYR A 210 -12.62 -3.92 -15.38
CA TYR A 210 -12.43 -3.59 -13.98
C TYR A 210 -13.74 -3.79 -13.17
N ARG A 211 -14.84 -3.16 -13.61
CA ARG A 211 -16.17 -3.32 -12.99
C ARG A 211 -16.71 -4.75 -13.00
N ALA A 212 -16.35 -5.52 -14.03
CA ALA A 212 -16.88 -6.90 -14.16
C ALA A 212 -16.05 -7.94 -13.40
N ILE A 213 -14.76 -7.67 -13.18
CA ILE A 213 -13.79 -8.67 -12.70
C ILE A 213 -13.17 -8.25 -11.36
N ALA A 214 -12.42 -7.14 -11.29
CA ALA A 214 -11.64 -6.78 -10.10
C ALA A 214 -12.49 -6.10 -9.01
N GLN A 215 -13.21 -5.04 -9.34
CA GLN A 215 -13.99 -4.22 -8.40
C GLN A 215 -14.93 -5.05 -7.49
N PRO A 216 -15.69 -6.05 -7.97
CA PRO A 216 -16.56 -6.82 -7.09
C PRO A 216 -15.80 -7.62 -6.02
N PHE A 217 -14.58 -8.03 -6.30
CA PHE A 217 -13.73 -8.76 -5.36
C PHE A 217 -13.00 -7.83 -4.40
N GLU A 218 -12.57 -6.65 -4.87
CA GLU A 218 -12.06 -5.60 -4.00
C GLU A 218 -13.11 -5.22 -2.95
N LYS A 219 -14.33 -4.93 -3.40
CA LYS A 219 -15.47 -4.61 -2.54
C LYS A 219 -15.74 -5.71 -1.52
N ARG A 220 -15.86 -6.96 -1.96
CA ARG A 220 -16.09 -8.10 -1.07
C ARG A 220 -14.99 -8.30 -0.03
N LEU A 221 -13.72 -8.11 -0.42
CA LEU A 221 -12.60 -8.20 0.51
C LEU A 221 -12.67 -7.08 1.57
N ILE A 222 -12.92 -5.85 1.14
CA ILE A 222 -13.09 -4.69 2.03
C ILE A 222 -14.25 -4.93 2.99
N GLU A 223 -15.42 -5.34 2.49
CA GLU A 223 -16.59 -5.68 3.31
C GLU A 223 -16.27 -6.78 4.33
N THR A 224 -15.55 -7.83 3.91
CA THR A 224 -15.15 -8.95 4.79
C THR A 224 -14.22 -8.46 5.91
N ILE A 225 -13.24 -7.61 5.59
CA ILE A 225 -12.33 -7.04 6.59
C ILE A 225 -13.11 -6.12 7.55
N LYS A 226 -13.94 -5.23 7.02
CA LYS A 226 -14.71 -4.24 7.83
C LYS A 226 -15.80 -4.87 8.68
N ALA A 227 -16.23 -6.10 8.39
CA ALA A 227 -17.14 -6.85 9.25
C ALA A 227 -16.47 -7.32 10.56
N GLU A 228 -15.16 -7.49 10.57
CA GLU A 228 -14.39 -8.05 11.69
C GLU A 228 -13.48 -7.01 12.40
N THR A 229 -13.28 -5.83 11.81
CA THR A 229 -12.48 -4.75 12.39
C THR A 229 -12.97 -3.37 11.98
N GLU A 230 -12.81 -2.38 12.87
CA GLU A 230 -13.11 -0.97 12.59
C GLU A 230 -11.91 -0.21 11.98
N LEU A 231 -10.82 -0.90 11.65
CA LEU A 231 -9.67 -0.26 11.05
C LEU A 231 -10.00 0.23 9.63
N PRO A 232 -9.53 1.41 9.24
CA PRO A 232 -9.66 1.86 7.86
C PRO A 232 -8.92 0.91 6.92
N VAL A 233 -9.50 0.71 5.72
CA VAL A 233 -8.94 -0.12 4.66
C VAL A 233 -8.64 0.76 3.46
N SER A 234 -7.43 0.63 2.89
CA SER A 234 -7.05 1.35 1.69
C SER A 234 -6.94 0.45 0.47
N LEU A 235 -7.12 1.06 -0.70
CA LEU A 235 -6.90 0.45 -2.01
C LEU A 235 -5.87 1.26 -2.78
N HIS A 236 -4.84 0.59 -3.30
CA HIS A 236 -3.81 1.16 -4.18
C HIS A 236 -3.86 0.53 -5.57
N ILE A 237 -3.90 1.37 -6.60
CA ILE A 237 -3.68 0.95 -8.00
C ILE A 237 -2.62 1.87 -8.60
N CYS A 238 -1.45 1.30 -8.98
CA CYS A 238 -0.37 2.04 -9.59
C CYS A 238 -0.74 2.60 -10.97
N GLY A 239 -0.11 3.71 -11.33
CA GLY A 239 -0.28 4.35 -12.63
C GLY A 239 -1.50 5.26 -12.71
N ASP A 240 -1.93 5.58 -13.92
CA ASP A 240 -3.07 6.45 -14.15
C ASP A 240 -4.40 5.69 -13.98
N ALA A 241 -4.93 5.73 -12.77
CA ALA A 241 -6.22 5.14 -12.41
C ALA A 241 -7.42 6.10 -12.60
N THR A 242 -7.25 7.26 -13.23
CA THR A 242 -8.28 8.30 -13.35
C THR A 242 -9.59 7.75 -13.92
N LEU A 243 -9.52 6.89 -14.96
CA LEU A 243 -10.70 6.33 -15.61
C LEU A 243 -11.51 5.35 -14.77
N ILE A 244 -10.93 4.79 -13.73
CA ILE A 244 -11.56 3.83 -12.81
C ILE A 244 -11.72 4.38 -11.39
N LEU A 245 -11.30 5.61 -11.15
CA LEU A 245 -11.23 6.17 -9.80
C LEU A 245 -12.60 6.24 -9.12
N ALA A 246 -13.66 6.59 -9.86
CA ALA A 246 -15.02 6.56 -9.32
C ALA A 246 -15.46 5.12 -8.95
N ASP A 247 -15.08 4.14 -9.76
CA ASP A 247 -15.36 2.73 -9.46
C ASP A 247 -14.54 2.25 -8.24
N MET A 248 -13.32 2.80 -8.01
CA MET A 248 -12.54 2.53 -6.79
C MET A 248 -13.21 3.10 -5.54
N VAL A 249 -13.83 4.28 -5.61
CA VAL A 249 -14.65 4.84 -4.51
C VAL A 249 -15.79 3.89 -4.16
N ASP A 250 -16.49 3.35 -5.16
CA ASP A 250 -17.62 2.43 -4.98
C ASP A 250 -17.23 1.08 -4.33
N THR A 251 -15.94 0.77 -4.20
CA THR A 251 -15.48 -0.44 -3.47
C THR A 251 -15.74 -0.37 -1.97
N GLY A 252 -15.94 0.84 -1.43
CA GLY A 252 -16.11 1.06 0.01
C GLY A 252 -14.79 1.15 0.78
N ALA A 253 -13.66 1.34 0.10
CA ALA A 253 -12.39 1.68 0.74
C ALA A 253 -12.51 3.02 1.48
N ASP A 254 -11.85 3.14 2.64
CA ASP A 254 -11.82 4.38 3.41
C ASP A 254 -10.77 5.36 2.87
N VAL A 255 -9.74 4.80 2.21
CA VAL A 255 -8.59 5.53 1.67
C VAL A 255 -8.26 5.03 0.28
N LEU A 256 -8.06 5.93 -0.68
CA LEU A 256 -7.44 5.60 -1.96
C LEU A 256 -6.00 6.12 -1.96
N GLU A 257 -5.06 5.20 -2.13
CA GLU A 257 -3.65 5.52 -2.32
C GLU A 257 -3.41 5.73 -3.80
N ILE A 258 -3.35 7.00 -4.20
CA ILE A 258 -3.26 7.38 -5.61
C ILE A 258 -1.82 7.61 -6.06
N ASP A 259 -1.50 7.10 -7.24
CA ASP A 259 -0.18 7.28 -7.84
C ASP A 259 -0.06 8.64 -8.54
N TYR A 260 1.18 9.09 -8.78
CA TYR A 260 1.50 10.43 -9.28
C TYR A 260 0.92 10.78 -10.66
N PRO A 261 0.62 9.83 -11.58
CA PRO A 261 -0.02 10.16 -12.85
C PRO A 261 -1.48 10.64 -12.71
N VAL A 262 -2.13 10.33 -11.60
CA VAL A 262 -3.50 10.81 -11.32
C VAL A 262 -3.46 12.28 -10.89
N PRO A 263 -4.07 13.22 -11.63
CA PRO A 263 -4.12 14.61 -11.22
C PRO A 263 -4.87 14.78 -9.89
N ILE A 264 -4.22 15.35 -8.89
CA ILE A 264 -4.75 15.40 -7.53
C ILE A 264 -6.06 16.21 -7.43
N ASP A 265 -6.20 17.29 -8.19
CA ASP A 265 -7.40 18.12 -8.21
C ASP A 265 -8.58 17.41 -8.89
N GLU A 266 -8.30 16.55 -9.88
CA GLU A 266 -9.30 15.69 -10.51
C GLU A 266 -9.74 14.58 -9.54
N ALA A 267 -8.76 13.97 -8.85
CA ALA A 267 -9.06 12.98 -7.81
C ALA A 267 -9.98 13.53 -6.71
N PHE A 268 -9.74 14.74 -6.22
CA PHE A 268 -10.64 15.37 -5.25
C PHE A 268 -12.04 15.62 -5.79
N LYS A 269 -12.17 16.00 -7.07
CA LYS A 269 -13.48 16.20 -7.71
C LYS A 269 -14.25 14.89 -7.85
N ILE A 270 -13.57 13.82 -8.26
CA ILE A 270 -14.18 12.49 -8.45
C ILE A 270 -14.59 11.90 -7.10
N CYS A 271 -13.71 11.96 -6.10
CA CYS A 271 -13.95 11.38 -4.79
C CYS A 271 -14.95 12.18 -3.93
N ASP A 272 -15.17 13.45 -4.23
CA ASP A 272 -16.14 14.36 -3.60
C ASP A 272 -16.21 14.27 -2.05
N GLY A 273 -15.07 13.99 -1.42
CA GLY A 273 -14.94 13.84 0.02
C GLY A 273 -15.49 12.54 0.62
N GLU A 274 -15.90 11.56 -0.20
CA GLU A 274 -16.37 10.26 0.28
C GLU A 274 -15.23 9.46 0.92
N VAL A 275 -14.07 9.43 0.25
CA VAL A 275 -12.87 8.73 0.71
C VAL A 275 -11.73 9.69 1.03
N ALA A 276 -10.76 9.25 1.82
CA ALA A 276 -9.52 9.98 2.00
C ALA A 276 -8.54 9.67 0.86
N LEU A 277 -7.73 10.65 0.46
CA LEU A 277 -6.67 10.46 -0.51
C LEU A 277 -5.30 10.41 0.18
N TRP A 278 -4.47 9.46 -0.22
CA TRP A 278 -3.11 9.27 0.26
C TRP A 278 -2.16 9.28 -0.94
N GLY A 279 -1.27 10.26 -1.04
CA GLY A 279 -0.39 10.41 -2.20
C GLY A 279 0.10 11.87 -2.37
N ASN A 280 0.57 12.30 -3.52
CA ASN A 280 0.90 11.48 -4.70
C ASN A 280 2.12 12.07 -5.44
N LEU A 281 3.16 12.45 -4.64
CA LEU A 281 4.38 12.97 -5.25
C LEU A 281 5.11 11.86 -6.03
N ASP A 282 5.65 12.20 -7.21
CA ASP A 282 6.38 11.25 -8.05
C ASP A 282 7.60 10.66 -7.31
N PRO A 283 7.59 9.34 -7.00
CA PRO A 283 8.64 8.70 -6.22
C PRO A 283 9.97 8.59 -6.98
N LEU A 284 9.93 8.49 -8.30
CA LEU A 284 11.13 8.31 -9.12
C LEU A 284 11.63 9.62 -9.70
N GLY A 285 10.81 10.32 -10.50
CA GLY A 285 11.24 11.51 -11.21
C GLY A 285 11.49 12.70 -10.29
N VAL A 286 10.75 12.81 -9.18
CA VAL A 286 10.90 13.91 -8.23
C VAL A 286 11.72 13.48 -7.00
N LEU A 287 11.28 12.45 -6.27
CA LEU A 287 11.91 12.10 -4.99
C LEU A 287 13.29 11.44 -5.18
N ALA A 288 13.45 10.52 -6.13
CA ALA A 288 14.73 9.84 -6.33
C ALA A 288 15.71 10.64 -7.22
N GLN A 289 15.22 11.18 -8.33
CA GLN A 289 16.07 11.80 -9.37
C GLN A 289 16.09 13.34 -9.31
N GLY A 290 15.19 13.97 -8.55
CA GLY A 290 15.16 15.41 -8.36
C GLY A 290 16.25 15.93 -7.44
N THR A 291 16.38 17.26 -7.38
CA THR A 291 17.20 17.94 -6.37
C THR A 291 16.36 18.29 -5.14
N PRO A 292 16.95 18.55 -3.96
CA PRO A 292 16.21 19.01 -2.79
C PRO A 292 15.33 20.24 -3.07
N THR A 293 15.80 21.16 -3.90
CA THR A 293 15.02 22.34 -4.33
C THR A 293 13.81 21.93 -5.15
N THR A 294 13.97 21.03 -6.11
CA THR A 294 12.88 20.52 -6.94
C THR A 294 11.85 19.77 -6.08
N VAL A 295 12.31 18.91 -5.17
CA VAL A 295 11.42 18.18 -4.25
C VAL A 295 10.61 19.13 -3.39
N TYR A 296 11.28 20.13 -2.78
CA TYR A 296 10.59 21.14 -1.97
C TYR A 296 9.50 21.88 -2.77
N GLN A 297 9.85 22.37 -3.96
CA GLN A 297 8.93 23.10 -4.83
C GLN A 297 7.74 22.23 -5.26
N LYS A 298 8.00 21.00 -5.73
CA LYS A 298 6.94 20.07 -6.15
C LYS A 298 6.02 19.65 -5.01
N THR A 299 6.57 19.49 -3.82
CA THR A 299 5.77 19.21 -2.60
C THR A 299 4.88 20.41 -2.25
N MET A 300 5.40 21.64 -2.32
CA MET A 300 4.60 22.85 -2.10
C MET A 300 3.49 23.00 -3.15
N GLU A 301 3.81 22.83 -4.45
CA GLU A 301 2.82 22.86 -5.54
C GLU A 301 1.67 21.87 -5.32
N LEU A 302 2.01 20.64 -4.91
CA LEU A 302 1.01 19.60 -4.58
C LEU A 302 0.12 20.02 -3.41
N LEU A 303 0.71 20.48 -2.31
CA LEU A 303 -0.04 20.92 -1.12
C LEU A 303 -0.93 22.13 -1.39
N GLU A 304 -0.45 23.10 -2.19
CA GLU A 304 -1.26 24.24 -2.64
C GLU A 304 -2.43 23.78 -3.53
N CYS A 305 -2.21 22.79 -4.40
CA CYS A 305 -3.26 22.20 -5.23
C CYS A 305 -4.34 21.53 -4.35
N VAL A 306 -3.93 20.72 -3.38
CA VAL A 306 -4.81 20.09 -2.39
C VAL A 306 -5.63 21.15 -1.64
N HIS A 307 -4.97 22.21 -1.17
CA HIS A 307 -5.65 23.29 -0.44
C HIS A 307 -6.69 24.01 -1.30
N ARG A 308 -6.35 24.37 -2.55
CA ARG A 308 -7.27 25.00 -3.51
C ARG A 308 -8.48 24.10 -3.86
N SER A 309 -8.26 22.80 -3.88
CA SER A 309 -9.31 21.79 -4.13
C SER A 309 -10.23 21.55 -2.91
N GLY A 310 -9.98 22.24 -1.77
CA GLY A 310 -10.72 22.03 -0.54
C GLY A 310 -10.47 20.69 0.14
N GLY A 311 -9.34 20.05 -0.19
CA GLY A 311 -8.97 18.71 0.26
C GLY A 311 -8.72 18.61 1.75
N LYS A 312 -9.73 18.16 2.52
CA LYS A 312 -9.64 17.98 3.98
C LYS A 312 -9.20 16.56 4.37
N LYS A 313 -9.57 15.57 3.57
CA LYS A 313 -9.21 14.15 3.78
C LYS A 313 -7.97 13.81 2.96
N PHE A 314 -6.80 14.23 3.43
CA PHE A 314 -5.55 14.04 2.69
C PHE A 314 -4.37 13.72 3.59
N VAL A 315 -3.54 12.77 3.15
CA VAL A 315 -2.22 12.46 3.70
C VAL A 315 -1.18 12.64 2.61
N LEU A 316 -0.20 13.50 2.85
CA LEU A 316 0.89 13.74 1.91
C LEU A 316 1.83 12.54 1.87
N SER A 317 2.05 12.02 0.67
CA SER A 317 2.86 10.82 0.45
C SER A 317 3.57 10.86 -0.91
N SER A 318 4.45 9.88 -1.13
CA SER A 318 4.83 9.45 -2.48
C SER A 318 3.65 8.74 -3.15
N GLY A 319 3.55 8.80 -4.47
CA GLY A 319 2.48 8.13 -5.23
C GLY A 319 2.61 6.60 -5.25
N CYS A 320 3.81 6.10 -5.06
CA CYS A 320 4.11 4.67 -4.89
C CYS A 320 5.32 4.52 -3.96
N THR A 321 5.85 3.31 -3.79
CA THR A 321 7.00 3.03 -2.91
C THR A 321 8.24 3.86 -3.28
N LEU A 322 8.93 4.34 -2.27
CA LEU A 322 10.20 5.04 -2.44
C LEU A 322 11.26 4.11 -3.05
N ALA A 323 11.97 4.60 -4.05
CA ALA A 323 13.15 3.91 -4.56
C ALA A 323 14.22 3.81 -3.47
N VAL A 324 14.92 2.67 -3.39
CA VAL A 324 15.94 2.44 -2.34
C VAL A 324 17.11 3.45 -2.43
N GLU A 325 17.40 3.96 -3.61
CA GLU A 325 18.42 4.95 -3.90
C GLU A 325 18.01 6.41 -3.65
N THR A 326 16.75 6.67 -3.27
CA THR A 326 16.27 8.04 -2.99
C THR A 326 17.20 8.75 -2.02
N PRO A 327 17.75 9.93 -2.38
CA PRO A 327 18.64 10.67 -1.48
C PRO A 327 17.93 11.13 -0.20
N GLU A 328 18.60 11.04 0.94
CA GLU A 328 18.02 11.47 2.22
C GLU A 328 17.70 12.96 2.24
N GLU A 329 18.54 13.78 1.62
CA GLU A 329 18.34 15.23 1.48
C GLU A 329 17.06 15.57 0.70
N ASN A 330 16.63 14.72 -0.22
CA ASN A 330 15.37 14.88 -0.93
C ASN A 330 14.18 14.62 0.01
N LEU A 331 14.26 13.62 0.87
CA LEU A 331 13.24 13.40 1.90
C LEU A 331 13.25 14.50 2.97
N ASP A 332 14.42 15.02 3.36
CA ASP A 332 14.50 16.18 4.24
C ASP A 332 13.78 17.40 3.63
N ALA A 333 13.94 17.63 2.31
CA ALA A 333 13.23 18.70 1.59
C ALA A 333 11.71 18.45 1.51
N PHE A 334 11.26 17.21 1.28
CA PHE A 334 9.86 16.81 1.31
C PHE A 334 9.22 17.12 2.68
N PHE A 335 9.83 16.69 3.77
CA PHE A 335 9.32 16.94 5.11
C PHE A 335 9.41 18.42 5.51
N ALA A 336 10.44 19.15 5.03
CA ALA A 336 10.55 20.59 5.24
C ALA A 336 9.39 21.34 4.59
N ALA A 337 9.07 21.05 3.33
CA ALA A 337 7.94 21.65 2.61
C ALA A 337 6.61 21.41 3.33
N ALA A 338 6.36 20.18 3.79
CA ALA A 338 5.16 19.86 4.56
C ALA A 338 5.03 20.67 5.86
N ARG A 339 6.14 20.84 6.60
CA ARG A 339 6.18 21.66 7.82
C ARG A 339 5.94 23.14 7.54
N ASP A 340 6.56 23.68 6.48
CA ASP A 340 6.46 25.11 6.15
C ASP A 340 5.08 25.46 5.60
N PHE A 341 4.48 24.56 4.81
CA PHE A 341 3.08 24.71 4.39
C PHE A 341 2.12 24.78 5.59
N GLY A 342 2.28 23.90 6.59
CA GLY A 342 1.46 23.94 7.81
C GLY A 342 1.55 25.25 8.58
N LYS A 343 2.73 25.89 8.62
CA LYS A 343 2.89 27.22 9.25
C LYS A 343 2.17 28.33 8.49
N SER A 344 2.09 28.23 7.16
CA SER A 344 1.54 29.27 6.29
C SER A 344 0.02 29.19 6.17
N PHE A 345 -0.57 28.00 6.19
CA PHE A 345 -1.98 27.74 5.91
C PHE A 345 -2.74 27.10 7.07
N GLY A 346 -2.07 26.70 8.15
CA GLY A 346 -2.64 26.12 9.36
C GLY A 346 -3.17 27.14 10.38
N ARG A 347 -3.62 28.33 9.91
CA ARG A 347 -4.25 29.36 10.78
C ARG A 347 -5.73 29.43 10.55
#